data_82ac6da0363a8a6142bd1e13349a6eea
#
_entry.id   82ac6da0363a8a6142bd1e13349a6eea
#
_cell.length_a   1.000
_cell.length_b   1.000
_cell.length_c   1.000
_cell.angle_alpha   90.00
_cell.angle_beta   90.00
_cell.angle_gamma   90.00
#
_symmetry.space_group_name_H-M   'P 1'
#
loop_
_entity.id
_entity.type
_entity.pdbx_description
1 polymer ?
#
loop_
_entity_poly.entity_id
_entity_poly.type
_entity_poly.pdbx_seq_one_letter_code
_entity_poly.pdbx_strand_id
1 'polypeptide(L)'
;MVAAIRLVLILTENDTLFPGGAIRPLLDLAVAAEEAGLDGVMASEHVVLGADSGAAGLPANPREYALPGNQDPGTSWPSSLLLLSAVAAVTTRVRLIASAVIPPLRHPLLLAKEIATLDRLSEGRLVVQPTVSWHRAEYEALGVPFEHRGALLDEHLVAWRAVWSGRPASFDGAHYRFADVTVAPSPASANGPALWFGSDRLHPAVLRRLVRSGSGYNPLGRPTDEELTELRTALVEAGRDPEELEMVGGTRARFTDATGVADLGEALASIPEQVARGFGTFCIKPSQFLEDPGAIGPWCREVVERVDELTRRP
;
A
#
# COMPACT_ATOMS: atom_id res chain seq x y z
N MET A 1 -13.54 13.41 -18.12
CA MET A 1 -12.16 13.13 -18.61
C MET A 1 -11.71 11.84 -17.91
N VAL A 2 -11.15 10.88 -18.64
CA VAL A 2 -10.52 9.72 -17.98
C VAL A 2 -9.33 10.28 -17.19
N ALA A 3 -9.26 10.00 -15.89
CA ALA A 3 -8.11 10.39 -15.08
C ALA A 3 -6.84 9.77 -15.70
N ALA A 4 -5.73 10.49 -15.66
CA ALA A 4 -4.45 9.96 -16.11
C ALA A 4 -4.15 8.67 -15.35
N ILE A 5 -3.74 7.63 -16.09
CA ILE A 5 -3.36 6.36 -15.46
C ILE A 5 -2.05 6.55 -14.71
N ARG A 6 -1.98 5.96 -13.53
CA ARG A 6 -0.80 5.96 -12.66
C ARG A 6 -0.24 4.58 -12.53
N LEU A 7 1.07 4.49 -12.55
CA LEU A 7 1.83 3.24 -12.37
C LEU A 7 2.62 3.28 -11.07
N VAL A 8 2.50 2.23 -10.27
CA VAL A 8 3.14 2.11 -8.97
C VAL A 8 4.00 0.85 -8.94
N LEU A 9 5.30 1.01 -8.67
CA LEU A 9 6.23 -0.10 -8.54
C LEU A 9 6.25 -0.63 -7.11
N ILE A 10 6.11 -1.95 -6.93
CA ILE A 10 6.22 -2.60 -5.63
C ILE A 10 7.70 -2.85 -5.34
N LEU A 11 8.21 -2.27 -4.24
CA LEU A 11 9.61 -2.38 -3.80
C LEU A 11 9.85 -3.65 -2.99
N THR A 12 8.93 -4.04 -2.14
CA THR A 12 9.03 -5.24 -1.29
C THR A 12 8.65 -6.51 -2.04
N GLU A 13 8.87 -7.68 -1.44
CA GLU A 13 8.56 -8.98 -2.04
C GLU A 13 9.33 -9.29 -3.34
N ASN A 14 10.51 -8.75 -3.51
CA ASN A 14 11.37 -8.96 -4.69
C ASN A 14 12.58 -9.86 -4.38
N ASP A 15 12.41 -10.85 -3.48
CA ASP A 15 13.52 -11.70 -3.00
C ASP A 15 14.19 -12.52 -4.11
N THR A 16 13.48 -12.84 -5.19
CA THR A 16 14.06 -13.51 -6.36
C THR A 16 14.97 -12.60 -7.20
N LEU A 17 14.78 -11.27 -7.14
CA LEU A 17 15.68 -10.29 -7.74
C LEU A 17 16.80 -9.88 -6.77
N PHE A 18 16.48 -9.79 -5.47
CA PHE A 18 17.40 -9.31 -4.44
C PHE A 18 17.50 -10.31 -3.30
N PRO A 19 18.17 -11.45 -3.52
CA PRO A 19 18.24 -12.51 -2.53
C PRO A 19 18.97 -12.08 -1.26
N GLY A 20 18.68 -12.78 -0.15
CA GLY A 20 19.32 -12.54 1.14
C GLY A 20 18.85 -11.28 1.86
N GLY A 21 17.69 -10.72 1.49
CA GLY A 21 17.11 -9.57 2.17
C GLY A 21 17.86 -8.25 1.93
N ALA A 22 18.51 -8.11 0.78
CA ALA A 22 19.27 -6.90 0.42
C ALA A 22 18.31 -5.70 0.28
N ILE A 23 18.43 -4.72 1.18
CA ILE A 23 17.54 -3.52 1.21
C ILE A 23 18.08 -2.41 0.31
N ARG A 24 19.41 -2.25 0.23
CA ARG A 24 20.01 -1.14 -0.52
C ARG A 24 19.57 -1.09 -2.00
N PRO A 25 19.50 -2.21 -2.74
CA PRO A 25 19.01 -2.23 -4.12
C PRO A 25 17.58 -1.75 -4.31
N LEU A 26 16.74 -1.76 -3.26
CA LEU A 26 15.36 -1.24 -3.33
C LEU A 26 15.34 0.28 -3.51
N LEU A 27 16.39 0.99 -3.09
CA LEU A 27 16.55 2.43 -3.37
C LEU A 27 16.84 2.67 -4.84
N ASP A 28 17.74 1.88 -5.43
CA ASP A 28 18.09 1.97 -6.84
C ASP A 28 16.86 1.62 -7.72
N LEU A 29 16.05 0.65 -7.27
CA LEU A 29 14.77 0.32 -7.88
C LEU A 29 13.79 1.51 -7.88
N ALA A 30 13.71 2.25 -6.76
CA ALA A 30 12.86 3.43 -6.67
C ALA A 30 13.33 4.58 -7.57
N VAL A 31 14.64 4.79 -7.67
CA VAL A 31 15.24 5.78 -8.59
C VAL A 31 14.95 5.40 -10.03
N ALA A 32 15.15 4.13 -10.42
CA ALA A 32 14.88 3.66 -11.78
C ALA A 32 13.40 3.81 -12.16
N ALA A 33 12.49 3.58 -11.22
CA ALA A 33 11.04 3.81 -11.40
C ALA A 33 10.74 5.29 -11.67
N GLU A 34 11.32 6.19 -10.88
CA GLU A 34 11.18 7.65 -11.07
C GLU A 34 11.74 8.12 -12.41
N GLU A 35 12.93 7.66 -12.80
CA GLU A 35 13.59 8.00 -14.06
C GLU A 35 12.80 7.50 -15.28
N ALA A 36 12.16 6.34 -15.16
CA ALA A 36 11.32 5.78 -16.20
C ALA A 36 9.94 6.43 -16.33
N GLY A 37 9.54 7.30 -15.38
CA GLY A 37 8.26 8.01 -15.42
C GLY A 37 7.12 7.32 -14.70
N LEU A 38 7.38 6.35 -13.82
CA LEU A 38 6.34 5.81 -12.95
C LEU A 38 5.91 6.87 -11.93
N ASP A 39 4.65 6.76 -11.45
CA ASP A 39 4.01 7.74 -10.59
C ASP A 39 4.23 7.49 -9.09
N GLY A 40 4.59 6.27 -8.72
CA GLY A 40 4.78 5.92 -7.32
C GLY A 40 5.56 4.64 -7.09
N VAL A 41 6.02 4.48 -5.86
CA VAL A 41 6.62 3.26 -5.35
C VAL A 41 5.92 2.84 -4.07
N MET A 42 5.82 1.54 -3.84
CA MET A 42 5.05 0.95 -2.74
C MET A 42 5.91 0.01 -1.91
N ALA A 43 5.82 0.14 -0.60
CA ALA A 43 6.42 -0.78 0.35
C ALA A 43 5.36 -1.30 1.32
N SER A 44 5.28 -2.62 1.45
CA SER A 44 4.50 -3.34 2.46
C SER A 44 5.37 -3.77 3.64
N GLU A 45 4.73 -4.20 4.74
CA GLU A 45 5.44 -4.66 5.91
C GLU A 45 4.71 -5.81 6.63
N HIS A 46 5.50 -6.63 7.30
CA HIS A 46 5.17 -7.33 8.52
C HIS A 46 6.18 -6.96 9.60
N VAL A 47 5.77 -6.87 10.86
CA VAL A 47 6.69 -6.61 11.98
C VAL A 47 7.41 -7.90 12.37
N VAL A 48 6.65 -8.98 12.48
CA VAL A 48 7.18 -10.36 12.69
C VAL A 48 6.25 -11.36 12.01
N LEU A 49 6.82 -12.47 11.53
CA LEU A 49 6.06 -13.60 11.05
C LEU A 49 6.25 -14.80 11.99
N GLY A 50 5.16 -15.44 12.38
CA GLY A 50 5.19 -16.68 13.14
C GLY A 50 5.42 -17.90 12.23
N ALA A 51 5.72 -19.05 12.83
CA ALA A 51 5.96 -20.30 12.10
C ALA A 51 4.75 -20.78 11.29
N ASP A 52 3.55 -20.30 11.61
CA ASP A 52 2.29 -20.62 10.94
C ASP A 52 1.97 -19.71 9.75
N SER A 53 2.84 -18.74 9.44
CA SER A 53 2.63 -17.82 8.31
C SER A 53 2.51 -18.50 6.94
N GLY A 54 3.07 -19.69 6.79
CA GLY A 54 2.98 -20.55 5.61
C GLY A 54 1.98 -21.71 5.72
N ALA A 55 1.06 -21.71 6.68
CA ALA A 55 0.17 -22.85 6.97
C ALA A 55 -0.79 -23.21 5.81
N ALA A 56 -1.07 -22.30 4.89
CA ALA A 56 -1.84 -22.56 3.69
C ALA A 56 -1.00 -23.12 2.53
N GLY A 57 0.31 -23.31 2.73
CA GLY A 57 1.28 -23.74 1.72
C GLY A 57 1.95 -22.54 1.04
N LEU A 58 3.25 -22.65 0.78
CA LEU A 58 3.97 -21.63 0.03
C LEU A 58 3.54 -21.65 -1.44
N PRO A 59 3.61 -20.50 -2.15
CA PRO A 59 3.27 -20.43 -3.56
C PRO A 59 4.21 -21.33 -4.39
N ALA A 60 3.67 -21.90 -5.47
CA ALA A 60 4.45 -22.77 -6.35
C ALA A 60 5.61 -22.01 -7.02
N ASN A 61 5.39 -20.75 -7.40
CA ASN A 61 6.42 -19.87 -7.90
C ASN A 61 6.70 -18.78 -6.82
N PRO A 62 7.95 -18.60 -6.37
CA PRO A 62 8.30 -17.62 -5.32
C PRO A 62 8.09 -16.16 -5.76
N ARG A 63 7.77 -15.91 -7.03
CA ARG A 63 7.44 -14.58 -7.55
C ARG A 63 5.99 -14.19 -7.35
N GLU A 64 5.12 -15.10 -6.94
CA GLU A 64 3.74 -14.80 -6.61
C GLU A 64 3.64 -13.78 -5.46
N TYR A 65 2.47 -13.17 -5.32
CA TYR A 65 2.24 -12.27 -4.18
C TYR A 65 2.14 -13.03 -2.87
N ALA A 66 2.68 -12.42 -1.81
CA ALA A 66 2.45 -12.84 -0.45
C ALA A 66 0.97 -12.62 -0.08
N LEU A 67 0.28 -13.70 0.25
CA LEU A 67 -1.12 -13.72 0.67
C LEU A 67 -1.22 -14.27 2.11
N PRO A 68 -2.35 -14.08 2.79
CA PRO A 68 -2.56 -14.66 4.11
C PRO A 68 -2.33 -16.18 4.11
N GLY A 69 -1.41 -16.64 4.96
CA GLY A 69 -1.12 -18.06 5.15
C GLY A 69 -0.19 -18.72 4.15
N ASN A 70 0.36 -18.00 3.17
CA ASN A 70 1.29 -18.56 2.17
C ASN A 70 2.73 -18.00 2.25
N GLN A 71 3.11 -17.40 3.38
CA GLN A 71 4.37 -16.67 3.50
C GLN A 71 5.42 -17.47 4.28
N ASP A 72 6.65 -17.52 3.75
CA ASP A 72 7.79 -18.07 4.49
C ASP A 72 8.11 -17.13 5.67
N PRO A 73 8.25 -17.64 6.91
CA PRO A 73 8.63 -16.83 8.08
C PRO A 73 9.95 -16.07 7.91
N GLY A 74 10.84 -16.57 7.07
CA GLY A 74 12.13 -15.96 6.76
C GLY A 74 12.06 -14.85 5.69
N THR A 75 10.89 -14.55 5.12
CA THR A 75 10.74 -13.48 4.12
C THR A 75 11.18 -12.14 4.70
N SER A 76 12.02 -11.42 3.94
CA SER A 76 12.53 -10.11 4.35
C SER A 76 11.45 -9.04 4.19
N TRP A 77 10.92 -8.58 5.32
CA TRP A 77 9.99 -7.45 5.39
C TRP A 77 10.68 -6.25 6.05
N PRO A 78 11.28 -5.33 5.29
CA PRO A 78 11.82 -4.10 5.87
C PRO A 78 10.69 -3.24 6.44
N SER A 79 10.98 -2.47 7.50
CA SER A 79 10.05 -1.44 7.98
C SER A 79 9.71 -0.49 6.84
N SER A 80 8.44 -0.44 6.44
CA SER A 80 7.97 0.33 5.29
C SER A 80 8.28 1.82 5.43
N LEU A 81 8.06 2.41 6.62
CA LEU A 81 8.31 3.83 6.85
C LEU A 81 9.80 4.17 6.83
N LEU A 82 10.67 3.29 7.36
CA LEU A 82 12.14 3.51 7.30
C LEU A 82 12.66 3.38 5.88
N LEU A 83 12.21 2.36 5.14
CA LEU A 83 12.57 2.19 3.72
C LEU A 83 12.12 3.41 2.91
N LEU A 84 10.86 3.81 3.04
CA LEU A 84 10.33 4.96 2.31
C LEU A 84 10.96 6.29 2.73
N SER A 85 11.47 6.42 3.96
CA SER A 85 12.28 7.58 4.36
C SER A 85 13.60 7.65 3.59
N ALA A 86 14.25 6.51 3.38
CA ALA A 86 15.46 6.44 2.55
C ALA A 86 15.16 6.71 1.07
N VAL A 87 14.03 6.19 0.56
CA VAL A 87 13.55 6.48 -0.80
C VAL A 87 13.23 7.96 -0.98
N ALA A 88 12.60 8.61 0.01
CA ALA A 88 12.32 10.05 -0.03
C ALA A 88 13.56 10.91 -0.23
N ALA A 89 14.71 10.47 0.31
CA ALA A 89 15.97 11.18 0.22
C ALA A 89 16.66 11.06 -1.16
N VAL A 90 16.26 10.08 -1.98
CA VAL A 90 16.87 9.81 -3.30
C VAL A 90 15.91 10.02 -4.48
N THR A 91 14.67 10.41 -4.20
CA THR A 91 13.60 10.67 -5.19
C THR A 91 12.93 12.02 -4.94
N THR A 92 12.32 12.60 -5.96
CA THR A 92 11.71 13.94 -5.88
C THR A 92 10.27 14.01 -6.37
N ARG A 93 9.80 13.03 -7.15
CA ARG A 93 8.48 13.06 -7.81
C ARG A 93 7.57 11.90 -7.46
N VAL A 94 8.11 10.68 -7.40
CA VAL A 94 7.29 9.49 -7.14
C VAL A 94 6.58 9.57 -5.79
N ARG A 95 5.32 9.18 -5.78
CA ARG A 95 4.55 9.00 -4.54
C ARG A 95 5.14 7.85 -3.73
N LEU A 96 5.15 8.00 -2.43
CA LEU A 96 5.67 7.01 -1.49
C LEU A 96 4.49 6.33 -0.80
N ILE A 97 4.22 5.07 -1.16
CA ILE A 97 3.02 4.39 -0.72
C ILE A 97 3.39 3.33 0.33
N ALA A 98 3.08 3.62 1.60
CA ALA A 98 3.21 2.67 2.70
C ALA A 98 1.96 1.77 2.73
N SER A 99 1.99 0.68 1.98
CA SER A 99 0.86 -0.24 1.81
C SER A 99 1.30 -1.71 2.05
N ALA A 100 1.02 -2.22 3.25
CA ALA A 100 0.28 -1.53 4.29
C ALA A 100 1.14 -1.31 5.53
N VAL A 101 0.76 -0.32 6.34
CA VAL A 101 1.25 -0.16 7.72
C VAL A 101 0.24 -0.82 8.67
N ILE A 102 0.71 -1.38 9.78
CA ILE A 102 -0.13 -2.05 10.78
C ILE A 102 -0.22 -1.20 12.06
N PRO A 103 -1.11 -0.17 12.11
CA PRO A 103 -1.20 0.76 13.24
C PRO A 103 -1.46 0.08 14.59
N PRO A 104 -2.32 -0.97 14.69
CA PRO A 104 -2.61 -1.57 15.99
C PRO A 104 -1.39 -2.14 16.73
N LEU A 105 -0.29 -2.39 16.02
CA LEU A 105 0.97 -2.89 16.62
C LEU A 105 1.86 -1.76 17.17
N ARG A 106 1.43 -0.50 17.08
CA ARG A 106 2.19 0.69 17.49
C ARG A 106 1.32 1.61 18.36
N HIS A 107 1.97 2.47 19.14
CA HIS A 107 1.23 3.52 19.84
C HIS A 107 0.83 4.64 18.84
N PRO A 108 -0.42 5.16 18.86
CA PRO A 108 -0.90 6.13 17.88
C PRO A 108 -0.08 7.42 17.82
N LEU A 109 0.43 7.92 18.93
CA LEU A 109 1.26 9.13 18.95
C LEU A 109 2.63 8.93 18.30
N LEU A 110 3.27 7.76 18.50
CA LEU A 110 4.55 7.44 17.88
C LEU A 110 4.37 7.33 16.37
N LEU A 111 3.38 6.55 15.94
CA LEU A 111 3.13 6.36 14.52
C LEU A 111 2.65 7.65 13.84
N ALA A 112 1.84 8.49 14.50
CA ALA A 112 1.46 9.81 14.01
C ALA A 112 2.68 10.71 13.74
N LYS A 113 3.69 10.66 14.65
CA LYS A 113 4.94 11.42 14.50
C LYS A 113 5.79 10.88 13.35
N GLU A 114 5.93 9.57 13.22
CA GLU A 114 6.70 8.93 12.15
C GLU A 114 6.10 9.26 10.77
N ILE A 115 4.79 9.10 10.62
CA ILE A 115 4.04 9.44 9.41
C ILE A 115 4.20 10.93 9.07
N ALA A 116 4.01 11.83 10.03
CA ALA A 116 4.15 13.26 9.80
C ALA A 116 5.58 13.67 9.41
N THR A 117 6.58 13.00 10.00
CA THR A 117 7.99 13.24 9.66
C THR A 117 8.30 12.81 8.23
N LEU A 118 7.85 11.60 7.83
CA LEU A 118 8.04 11.11 6.47
C LEU A 118 7.26 11.95 5.45
N ASP A 119 6.03 12.36 5.77
CA ASP A 119 5.23 13.23 4.91
C ASP A 119 5.91 14.58 4.65
N ARG A 120 6.53 15.18 5.68
CA ARG A 120 7.36 16.38 5.53
C ARG A 120 8.63 16.13 4.73
N LEU A 121 9.35 15.04 5.00
CA LEU A 121 10.57 14.67 4.30
C LEU A 121 10.31 14.46 2.79
N SER A 122 9.15 13.90 2.47
CA SER A 122 8.71 13.64 1.10
C SER A 122 7.94 14.81 0.47
N GLU A 123 7.81 15.96 1.15
CA GLU A 123 7.09 17.14 0.65
C GLU A 123 5.63 16.82 0.25
N GLY A 124 4.95 15.97 1.05
CA GLY A 124 3.55 15.62 0.85
C GLY A 124 3.29 14.52 -0.19
N ARG A 125 4.33 13.78 -0.62
CA ARG A 125 4.19 12.64 -1.55
C ARG A 125 3.73 11.35 -0.87
N LEU A 126 3.57 11.34 0.45
CA LEU A 126 3.22 10.15 1.21
C LEU A 126 1.76 9.75 1.03
N VAL A 127 1.55 8.46 0.84
CA VAL A 127 0.25 7.78 0.95
C VAL A 127 0.38 6.68 1.99
N VAL A 128 -0.57 6.58 2.89
CA VAL A 128 -0.59 5.55 3.93
C VAL A 128 -1.80 4.65 3.74
N GLN A 129 -1.58 3.35 3.70
CA GLN A 129 -2.65 2.36 3.79
C GLN A 129 -2.61 1.66 5.15
N PRO A 130 -3.37 2.14 6.13
CA PRO A 130 -3.46 1.48 7.42
C PRO A 130 -4.28 0.20 7.32
N THR A 131 -3.74 -0.89 7.87
CA THR A 131 -4.39 -2.21 7.91
C THR A 131 -4.42 -2.78 9.32
N VAL A 132 -5.17 -3.85 9.49
CA VAL A 132 -5.21 -4.61 10.75
C VAL A 132 -4.37 -5.88 10.71
N SER A 133 -3.75 -6.22 9.58
CA SER A 133 -3.08 -7.50 9.35
C SER A 133 -3.98 -8.73 9.56
N TRP A 134 -3.57 -9.85 9.05
CA TRP A 134 -4.23 -11.15 9.20
C TRP A 134 -3.55 -12.05 10.24
N HIS A 135 -2.26 -11.78 10.54
CA HIS A 135 -1.38 -12.68 11.25
C HIS A 135 -1.48 -12.55 12.77
N ARG A 136 -2.15 -13.51 13.42
CA ARG A 136 -2.37 -13.52 14.87
C ARG A 136 -1.06 -13.56 15.67
N ALA A 137 -0.10 -14.39 15.26
CA ALA A 137 1.16 -14.55 15.99
C ALA A 137 1.97 -13.23 16.06
N GLU A 138 1.82 -12.33 15.08
CA GLU A 138 2.41 -10.99 15.07
C GLU A 138 1.87 -10.12 16.23
N TYR A 139 0.58 -10.21 16.50
CA TYR A 139 -0.07 -9.52 17.61
C TYR A 139 0.33 -10.09 18.96
N GLU A 140 0.35 -11.42 19.07
CA GLU A 140 0.73 -12.14 20.29
C GLU A 140 2.18 -11.84 20.67
N ALA A 141 3.10 -11.84 19.70
CA ALA A 141 4.51 -11.53 19.92
C ALA A 141 4.73 -10.10 20.45
N LEU A 142 3.84 -9.16 20.09
CA LEU A 142 3.90 -7.76 20.51
C LEU A 142 2.99 -7.45 21.70
N GLY A 143 2.31 -8.46 22.25
CA GLY A 143 1.42 -8.30 23.41
C GLY A 143 0.15 -7.50 23.12
N VAL A 144 -0.30 -7.46 21.86
CA VAL A 144 -1.50 -6.72 21.44
C VAL A 144 -2.67 -7.69 21.23
N PRO A 145 -3.86 -7.44 21.82
CA PRO A 145 -5.03 -8.30 21.62
C PRO A 145 -5.50 -8.29 20.15
N PHE A 146 -5.38 -9.43 19.48
CA PHE A 146 -5.75 -9.58 18.07
C PHE A 146 -7.22 -9.26 17.79
N GLU A 147 -8.11 -9.62 18.72
CA GLU A 147 -9.56 -9.39 18.62
C GLU A 147 -9.91 -7.90 18.57
N HIS A 148 -9.11 -7.06 19.16
CA HIS A 148 -9.33 -5.61 19.23
C HIS A 148 -8.73 -4.84 18.03
N ARG A 149 -8.03 -5.50 17.11
CA ARG A 149 -7.27 -4.84 16.03
C ARG A 149 -8.08 -3.84 15.20
N GLY A 150 -9.37 -4.14 14.96
CA GLY A 150 -10.27 -3.24 14.24
C GLY A 150 -10.58 -1.97 15.02
N ALA A 151 -10.89 -2.10 16.32
CA ALA A 151 -11.16 -0.97 17.21
C ALA A 151 -9.90 -0.12 17.44
N LEU A 152 -8.76 -0.78 17.63
CA LEU A 152 -7.45 -0.11 17.74
C LEU A 152 -7.15 0.74 16.50
N LEU A 153 -7.37 0.21 15.30
CA LEU A 153 -7.20 0.98 14.06
C LEU A 153 -8.16 2.17 14.00
N ASP A 154 -9.44 1.99 14.37
CA ASP A 154 -10.40 3.07 14.33
C ASP A 154 -10.03 4.20 15.30
N GLU A 155 -9.49 3.89 16.49
CA GLU A 155 -8.96 4.89 17.41
C GLU A 155 -7.69 5.58 16.90
N HIS A 156 -6.78 4.87 16.21
CA HIS A 156 -5.63 5.49 15.55
C HIS A 156 -6.06 6.57 14.57
N LEU A 157 -7.03 6.28 13.70
CA LEU A 157 -7.50 7.23 12.69
C LEU A 157 -8.09 8.51 13.30
N VAL A 158 -8.76 8.40 14.45
CA VAL A 158 -9.28 9.55 15.18
C VAL A 158 -8.15 10.32 15.89
N ALA A 159 -7.26 9.61 16.59
CA ALA A 159 -6.13 10.19 17.29
C ALA A 159 -5.19 10.95 16.35
N TRP A 160 -4.89 10.38 15.16
CA TRP A 160 -4.05 11.04 14.15
C TRP A 160 -4.64 12.37 13.69
N ARG A 161 -5.93 12.41 13.38
CA ARG A 161 -6.60 13.67 13.01
C ARG A 161 -6.51 14.73 14.08
N ALA A 162 -6.65 14.33 15.37
CA ALA A 162 -6.55 15.24 16.47
C ALA A 162 -5.14 15.86 16.58
N VAL A 163 -4.09 15.02 16.55
CA VAL A 163 -2.71 15.49 16.78
C VAL A 163 -2.06 16.11 15.54
N TRP A 164 -2.52 15.81 14.33
CA TRP A 164 -1.99 16.44 13.11
C TRP A 164 -2.47 17.88 12.89
N SER A 165 -3.44 18.34 13.68
CA SER A 165 -3.87 19.74 13.66
C SER A 165 -2.77 20.74 14.03
N GLY A 166 -1.63 20.27 14.57
CA GLY A 166 -0.52 21.11 15.06
C GLY A 166 -0.83 21.90 16.33
N ARG A 167 -1.95 21.60 16.98
CA ARG A 167 -2.40 22.21 18.24
C ARG A 167 -2.38 21.17 19.35
N PRO A 168 -2.34 21.58 20.62
CA PRO A 168 -2.53 20.66 21.74
C PRO A 168 -3.83 19.88 21.57
N ALA A 169 -3.74 18.56 21.70
CA ALA A 169 -4.84 17.65 21.48
C ALA A 169 -5.01 16.71 22.68
N SER A 170 -6.25 16.34 22.92
CA SER A 170 -6.62 15.31 23.89
C SER A 170 -7.47 14.25 23.21
N PHE A 171 -7.33 13.02 23.65
CA PHE A 171 -8.11 11.89 23.16
C PHE A 171 -8.43 10.97 24.35
N ASP A 172 -9.69 10.57 24.47
CA ASP A 172 -10.18 9.66 25.51
C ASP A 172 -10.94 8.52 24.84
N GLY A 173 -10.20 7.53 24.33
CA GLY A 173 -10.72 6.33 23.70
C GLY A 173 -10.81 5.16 24.70
N ALA A 174 -11.29 4.03 24.18
CA ALA A 174 -11.36 2.78 24.95
C ALA A 174 -9.99 2.13 25.15
N HIS A 175 -9.07 2.33 24.22
CA HIS A 175 -7.74 1.70 24.19
C HIS A 175 -6.61 2.69 24.38
N TYR A 176 -6.77 3.93 23.91
CA TYR A 176 -5.75 4.97 24.00
C TYR A 176 -6.28 6.20 24.69
N ARG A 177 -5.44 6.82 25.53
CA ARG A 177 -5.78 8.06 26.23
C ARG A 177 -4.57 8.95 26.32
N PHE A 178 -4.76 10.24 26.01
CA PHE A 178 -3.77 11.29 26.22
C PHE A 178 -4.45 12.64 26.36
N ALA A 179 -3.80 13.58 27.05
CA ALA A 179 -4.35 14.90 27.28
C ALA A 179 -3.29 15.97 27.07
N ASP A 180 -3.70 17.06 26.42
CA ASP A 180 -2.92 18.28 26.22
C ASP A 180 -1.51 18.02 25.63
N VAL A 181 -1.43 17.17 24.59
CA VAL A 181 -0.17 16.84 23.92
C VAL A 181 -0.09 17.48 22.55
N THR A 182 1.11 17.86 22.13
CA THR A 182 1.40 18.35 20.78
C THR A 182 2.36 17.40 20.09
N VAL A 183 2.00 16.95 18.88
CA VAL A 183 2.88 16.20 18.00
C VAL A 183 3.46 17.14 16.93
N ALA A 184 4.77 17.30 16.92
CA ALA A 184 5.51 18.10 15.94
C ALA A 184 6.66 17.28 15.34
N PRO A 185 6.94 17.42 14.02
CA PRO A 185 6.24 18.28 13.07
C PRO A 185 4.82 17.81 12.76
N SER A 186 3.97 18.72 12.31
CA SER A 186 2.71 18.37 11.68
C SER A 186 2.97 17.87 10.24
N PRO A 187 2.09 17.06 9.62
CA PRO A 187 2.19 16.68 8.22
C PRO A 187 2.27 17.87 7.26
N ALA A 188 2.61 17.62 6.01
CA ALA A 188 2.63 18.65 4.96
C ALA A 188 1.22 19.20 4.69
N SER A 189 0.22 18.31 4.69
CA SER A 189 -1.20 18.68 4.64
C SER A 189 -1.82 18.74 6.04
N ALA A 190 -2.69 19.72 6.29
CA ALA A 190 -3.40 19.87 7.57
C ALA A 190 -4.27 18.66 7.93
N ASN A 191 -4.69 17.88 6.94
CA ASN A 191 -5.49 16.66 7.13
C ASN A 191 -4.65 15.38 7.23
N GLY A 192 -3.32 15.50 7.18
CA GLY A 192 -2.39 14.38 7.06
C GLY A 192 -2.23 13.89 5.62
N PRO A 193 -1.42 12.84 5.40
CA PRO A 193 -1.24 12.23 4.10
C PRO A 193 -2.54 11.57 3.59
N ALA A 194 -2.60 11.28 2.29
CA ALA A 194 -3.68 10.52 1.70
C ALA A 194 -3.77 9.12 2.35
N LEU A 195 -4.99 8.69 2.66
CA LEU A 195 -5.25 7.39 3.27
C LEU A 195 -5.94 6.47 2.27
N TRP A 196 -5.31 5.34 1.97
CA TRP A 196 -5.95 4.26 1.24
C TRP A 196 -6.49 3.20 2.19
N PHE A 197 -7.55 2.53 1.80
CA PHE A 197 -8.06 1.36 2.51
C PHE A 197 -8.33 0.23 1.52
N GLY A 198 -8.19 -1.01 1.99
CA GLY A 198 -8.45 -2.18 1.17
C GLY A 198 -8.51 -3.45 2.02
N SER A 199 -9.01 -4.49 1.40
CA SER A 199 -9.08 -5.86 1.90
C SER A 199 -9.39 -6.79 0.73
N ASP A 200 -9.46 -8.09 0.98
CA ASP A 200 -9.86 -9.11 0.02
C ASP A 200 -11.27 -8.88 -0.56
N ARG A 201 -12.16 -8.29 0.25
CA ARG A 201 -13.54 -7.91 -0.09
C ARG A 201 -13.88 -6.57 0.56
N LEU A 202 -14.96 -5.93 0.10
CA LEU A 202 -15.48 -4.71 0.69
C LEU A 202 -16.24 -5.00 1.99
N HIS A 203 -15.50 -5.24 3.08
CA HIS A 203 -16.10 -5.43 4.40
C HIS A 203 -16.74 -4.13 4.91
N PRO A 204 -17.83 -4.22 5.71
CA PRO A 204 -18.49 -3.04 6.28
C PRO A 204 -17.55 -2.09 7.04
N ALA A 205 -16.52 -2.63 7.71
CA ALA A 205 -15.52 -1.81 8.40
C ALA A 205 -14.62 -1.04 7.42
N VAL A 206 -14.25 -1.65 6.29
CA VAL A 206 -13.46 -0.99 5.22
C VAL A 206 -14.31 0.09 4.55
N LEU A 207 -15.57 -0.23 4.21
CA LEU A 207 -16.52 0.73 3.65
C LEU A 207 -16.68 1.97 4.54
N ARG A 208 -16.91 1.78 5.85
CA ARG A 208 -17.00 2.91 6.80
C ARG A 208 -15.74 3.77 6.82
N ARG A 209 -14.54 3.16 6.78
CA ARG A 209 -13.25 3.88 6.77
C ARG A 209 -13.05 4.64 5.45
N LEU A 210 -13.38 4.02 4.32
CA LEU A 210 -13.36 4.68 3.00
C LEU A 210 -14.26 5.91 2.99
N VAL A 211 -15.51 5.75 3.38
CA VAL A 211 -16.49 6.85 3.42
C VAL A 211 -16.06 7.98 4.34
N ARG A 212 -15.53 7.63 5.54
CA ARG A 212 -15.16 8.64 6.54
C ARG A 212 -13.84 9.35 6.25
N SER A 213 -12.88 8.66 5.63
CA SER A 213 -11.48 9.11 5.65
C SER A 213 -10.66 8.72 4.42
N GLY A 214 -11.19 7.83 3.56
CA GLY A 214 -10.42 7.27 2.47
C GLY A 214 -10.22 8.26 1.34
N SER A 215 -8.99 8.33 0.82
CA SER A 215 -8.63 8.99 -0.43
C SER A 215 -8.46 7.97 -1.57
N GLY A 216 -8.37 6.67 -1.25
CA GLY A 216 -8.26 5.61 -2.23
C GLY A 216 -8.72 4.26 -1.72
N TYR A 217 -9.19 3.44 -2.65
CA TYR A 217 -9.56 2.04 -2.45
C TYR A 217 -8.57 1.13 -3.18
N ASN A 218 -7.80 0.36 -2.42
CA ASN A 218 -6.82 -0.61 -2.90
C ASN A 218 -7.23 -2.03 -2.49
N PRO A 219 -8.11 -2.69 -3.25
CA PRO A 219 -8.53 -4.05 -2.95
C PRO A 219 -7.40 -5.05 -3.20
N LEU A 220 -7.23 -6.04 -2.30
CA LEU A 220 -6.32 -7.18 -2.54
C LEU A 220 -6.93 -8.19 -3.50
N GLY A 221 -8.26 -8.20 -3.62
CA GLY A 221 -9.03 -9.04 -4.52
C GLY A 221 -9.53 -8.33 -5.78
N ARG A 222 -10.52 -8.96 -6.44
CA ARG A 222 -11.33 -8.31 -7.49
C ARG A 222 -12.69 -7.96 -6.89
N PRO A 223 -12.97 -6.69 -6.57
CA PRO A 223 -14.29 -6.32 -6.10
C PRO A 223 -15.34 -6.61 -7.18
N THR A 224 -16.51 -7.07 -6.76
CA THR A 224 -17.64 -7.28 -7.67
C THR A 224 -18.26 -5.94 -8.09
N ASP A 225 -19.11 -5.95 -9.11
CA ASP A 225 -19.80 -4.71 -9.53
C ASP A 225 -20.81 -4.26 -8.48
N GLU A 226 -21.37 -5.20 -7.71
CA GLU A 226 -22.24 -4.91 -6.55
C GLU A 226 -21.46 -4.18 -5.46
N GLU A 227 -20.26 -4.66 -5.10
CA GLU A 227 -19.39 -4.00 -4.11
C GLU A 227 -18.97 -2.60 -4.57
N LEU A 228 -18.65 -2.41 -5.85
CA LEU A 228 -18.33 -1.09 -6.40
C LEU A 228 -19.56 -0.15 -6.40
N THR A 229 -20.73 -0.68 -6.65
CA THR A 229 -21.99 0.08 -6.59
C THR A 229 -22.31 0.47 -5.15
N GLU A 230 -22.17 -0.45 -4.18
CA GLU A 230 -22.33 -0.19 -2.74
C GLU A 230 -21.38 0.93 -2.28
N LEU A 231 -20.09 0.86 -2.67
CA LEU A 231 -19.11 1.88 -2.33
C LEU A 231 -19.49 3.26 -2.87
N ARG A 232 -19.87 3.35 -4.16
CA ARG A 232 -20.29 4.62 -4.78
C ARG A 232 -21.52 5.19 -4.10
N THR A 233 -22.52 4.34 -3.83
CA THR A 233 -23.75 4.76 -3.14
C THR A 233 -23.44 5.31 -1.76
N ALA A 234 -22.63 4.61 -0.97
CA ALA A 234 -22.28 5.04 0.38
C ALA A 234 -21.48 6.36 0.39
N LEU A 235 -20.62 6.60 -0.60
CA LEU A 235 -19.93 7.88 -0.75
C LEU A 235 -20.90 9.03 -1.05
N VAL A 236 -21.81 8.83 -1.99
CA VAL A 236 -22.84 9.83 -2.33
C VAL A 236 -23.75 10.14 -1.14
N GLU A 237 -24.21 9.13 -0.41
CA GLU A 237 -25.00 9.30 0.82
C GLU A 237 -24.27 10.07 1.91
N ALA A 238 -22.94 9.98 1.95
CA ALA A 238 -22.08 10.75 2.85
C ALA A 238 -21.73 12.15 2.31
N GLY A 239 -22.28 12.57 1.16
CA GLY A 239 -22.01 13.86 0.54
C GLY A 239 -20.64 13.97 -0.12
N ARG A 240 -20.02 12.83 -0.51
CA ARG A 240 -18.73 12.77 -1.18
C ARG A 240 -18.89 12.42 -2.65
N ASP A 241 -18.03 13.00 -3.49
CA ASP A 241 -17.95 12.63 -4.90
C ASP A 241 -17.19 11.28 -5.05
N PRO A 242 -17.81 10.22 -5.58
CA PRO A 242 -17.10 8.96 -5.83
C PRO A 242 -15.92 9.09 -6.80
N GLU A 243 -15.91 10.05 -7.70
CA GLU A 243 -14.82 10.28 -8.65
C GLU A 243 -13.54 10.85 -7.97
N GLU A 244 -13.65 11.39 -6.75
CA GLU A 244 -12.50 11.81 -5.95
C GLU A 244 -11.77 10.63 -5.29
N LEU A 245 -12.40 9.45 -5.23
CA LEU A 245 -11.78 8.26 -4.65
C LEU A 245 -10.85 7.60 -5.68
N GLU A 246 -9.56 7.56 -5.37
CA GLU A 246 -8.58 6.85 -6.20
C GLU A 246 -8.84 5.34 -6.17
N MET A 247 -9.07 4.74 -7.33
CA MET A 247 -9.30 3.31 -7.47
C MET A 247 -8.00 2.63 -7.90
N VAL A 248 -7.49 1.72 -7.05
CA VAL A 248 -6.20 1.06 -7.24
C VAL A 248 -6.42 -0.38 -7.69
N GLY A 249 -5.93 -0.68 -8.87
CA GLY A 249 -5.88 -2.02 -9.45
C GLY A 249 -4.46 -2.58 -9.45
N GLY A 250 -4.25 -3.65 -10.18
CA GLY A 250 -2.95 -4.27 -10.30
C GLY A 250 -2.82 -5.16 -11.50
N THR A 251 -1.59 -5.44 -11.86
CA THR A 251 -1.25 -6.45 -12.85
C THR A 251 -1.35 -7.84 -12.22
N ARG A 252 -1.73 -8.84 -13.01
CA ARG A 252 -1.83 -10.23 -12.58
C ARG A 252 -0.92 -11.10 -13.41
N ALA A 253 0.24 -11.34 -12.88
CA ALA A 253 1.15 -12.33 -13.44
C ALA A 253 0.53 -13.73 -13.38
N ARG A 254 0.72 -14.49 -14.43
CA ARG A 254 0.42 -15.94 -14.50
C ARG A 254 1.72 -16.68 -14.71
N PHE A 255 1.96 -17.68 -13.92
CA PHE A 255 3.16 -18.51 -14.00
C PHE A 255 2.81 -19.86 -14.60
N THR A 256 3.57 -20.27 -15.59
CA THR A 256 3.43 -21.58 -16.26
C THR A 256 4.29 -22.66 -15.61
N ASP A 257 5.26 -22.25 -14.80
CA ASP A 257 6.17 -23.14 -14.07
C ASP A 257 6.58 -22.55 -12.71
N ALA A 258 7.32 -23.32 -11.93
CA ALA A 258 7.69 -22.96 -10.56
C ALA A 258 8.87 -21.97 -10.45
N THR A 259 9.54 -21.61 -11.52
CA THR A 259 10.78 -20.82 -11.48
C THR A 259 10.83 -19.64 -12.44
N GLY A 260 10.08 -19.72 -13.55
CA GLY A 260 10.09 -18.72 -14.62
C GLY A 260 9.40 -17.42 -14.24
N VAL A 261 9.59 -16.41 -15.08
CA VAL A 261 8.89 -15.15 -15.04
C VAL A 261 7.57 -15.21 -15.82
N ALA A 262 6.66 -14.33 -15.50
CA ALA A 262 5.39 -14.20 -16.22
C ALA A 262 5.55 -13.37 -17.51
N ASP A 263 4.63 -13.54 -18.45
CA ASP A 263 4.52 -12.68 -19.62
C ASP A 263 3.96 -11.30 -19.23
N LEU A 264 4.70 -10.23 -19.52
CA LEU A 264 4.30 -8.86 -19.21
C LEU A 264 3.07 -8.43 -20.00
N GLY A 265 2.99 -8.80 -21.29
CA GLY A 265 1.86 -8.43 -22.15
C GLY A 265 0.55 -9.04 -21.66
N GLU A 266 0.57 -10.31 -21.27
CA GLU A 266 -0.58 -11.01 -20.70
C GLU A 266 -1.02 -10.35 -19.37
N ALA A 267 -0.06 -9.98 -18.52
CA ALA A 267 -0.36 -9.34 -17.22
C ALA A 267 -0.99 -7.94 -17.39
N LEU A 268 -0.54 -7.16 -18.37
CA LEU A 268 -1.05 -5.82 -18.67
C LEU A 268 -2.40 -5.85 -19.42
N ALA A 269 -2.75 -6.93 -20.10
CA ALA A 269 -3.96 -7.03 -20.93
C ALA A 269 -5.27 -6.78 -20.16
N SER A 270 -5.27 -6.92 -18.83
CA SER A 270 -6.45 -6.65 -17.99
C SER A 270 -6.65 -5.18 -17.64
N ILE A 271 -5.68 -4.29 -17.93
CA ILE A 271 -5.75 -2.87 -17.55
C ILE A 271 -6.93 -2.16 -18.23
N PRO A 272 -7.20 -2.28 -19.54
CA PRO A 272 -8.34 -1.61 -20.17
C PRO A 272 -9.70 -1.97 -19.55
N GLU A 273 -9.91 -3.23 -19.16
CA GLU A 273 -11.11 -3.66 -18.44
C GLU A 273 -11.23 -2.99 -17.07
N GLN A 274 -10.13 -2.94 -16.32
CA GLN A 274 -10.09 -2.28 -15.02
C GLN A 274 -10.35 -0.77 -15.16
N VAL A 275 -9.78 -0.10 -16.17
CA VAL A 275 -10.04 1.32 -16.48
C VAL A 275 -11.51 1.55 -16.78
N ALA A 276 -12.16 0.69 -17.55
CA ALA A 276 -13.59 0.78 -17.83
C ALA A 276 -14.46 0.67 -16.57
N ARG A 277 -13.95 0.03 -15.50
CA ARG A 277 -14.60 -0.08 -14.20
C ARG A 277 -14.27 1.06 -13.23
N GLY A 278 -13.40 2.02 -13.65
CA GLY A 278 -13.03 3.20 -12.89
C GLY A 278 -11.69 3.11 -12.15
N PHE A 279 -10.89 2.06 -12.37
CA PHE A 279 -9.55 1.96 -11.79
C PHE A 279 -8.58 2.84 -12.60
N GLY A 280 -7.77 3.65 -11.89
CA GLY A 280 -6.84 4.58 -12.54
C GLY A 280 -5.38 4.44 -12.06
N THR A 281 -5.13 3.65 -11.02
CA THR A 281 -3.77 3.40 -10.48
C THR A 281 -3.51 1.90 -10.53
N PHE A 282 -2.33 1.48 -11.04
CA PHE A 282 -2.00 0.07 -11.20
C PHE A 282 -0.66 -0.26 -10.56
N CYS A 283 -0.67 -1.25 -9.66
CA CYS A 283 0.53 -1.76 -9.01
C CYS A 283 1.16 -2.90 -9.83
N ILE A 284 2.50 -2.88 -9.93
CA ILE A 284 3.27 -3.91 -10.62
C ILE A 284 4.50 -4.30 -9.80
N LYS A 285 4.78 -5.61 -9.73
CA LYS A 285 5.89 -6.20 -8.98
C LYS A 285 6.97 -6.68 -9.96
N PRO A 286 8.18 -6.08 -9.97
CA PRO A 286 9.18 -6.37 -10.98
C PRO A 286 9.69 -7.81 -10.98
N SER A 287 9.83 -8.44 -9.80
CA SER A 287 10.29 -9.83 -9.71
C SER A 287 9.37 -10.84 -10.40
N GLN A 288 8.15 -10.47 -10.73
CA GLN A 288 7.24 -11.32 -11.50
C GLN A 288 7.64 -11.41 -12.98
N PHE A 289 8.42 -10.44 -13.48
CA PHE A 289 8.71 -10.28 -14.91
C PHE A 289 10.20 -10.24 -15.23
N LEU A 290 11.06 -10.16 -14.22
CA LEU A 290 12.51 -10.03 -14.39
C LEU A 290 13.27 -11.10 -13.61
N GLU A 291 14.39 -11.54 -14.20
CA GLU A 291 15.41 -12.39 -13.55
C GLU A 291 16.69 -11.61 -13.23
N ASP A 292 16.99 -10.57 -14.03
CA ASP A 292 18.17 -9.75 -13.90
C ASP A 292 17.80 -8.35 -13.36
N PRO A 293 18.30 -7.95 -12.17
CA PRO A 293 18.12 -6.60 -11.65
C PRO A 293 18.65 -5.50 -12.58
N GLY A 294 19.66 -5.80 -13.42
CA GLY A 294 20.22 -4.85 -14.39
C GLY A 294 19.22 -4.43 -15.48
N ALA A 295 18.17 -5.20 -15.70
CA ALA A 295 17.12 -4.90 -16.67
C ALA A 295 16.01 -3.95 -16.15
N ILE A 296 16.04 -3.56 -14.88
CA ILE A 296 14.95 -2.80 -14.22
C ILE A 296 14.63 -1.49 -14.95
N GLY A 297 15.62 -0.66 -15.24
CA GLY A 297 15.38 0.64 -15.89
C GLY A 297 14.74 0.52 -17.28
N PRO A 298 15.30 -0.29 -18.21
CA PRO A 298 14.66 -0.58 -19.50
C PRO A 298 13.25 -1.16 -19.36
N TRP A 299 13.06 -2.10 -18.46
CA TRP A 299 11.75 -2.72 -18.21
C TRP A 299 10.72 -1.73 -17.69
N CYS A 300 11.07 -0.85 -16.76
CA CYS A 300 10.17 0.20 -16.28
C CYS A 300 9.68 1.10 -17.42
N ARG A 301 10.56 1.49 -18.35
CA ARG A 301 10.17 2.24 -19.54
C ARG A 301 9.23 1.45 -20.46
N GLU A 302 9.54 0.19 -20.68
CA GLU A 302 8.65 -0.71 -21.45
C GLU A 302 7.25 -0.80 -20.83
N VAL A 303 7.15 -0.90 -19.50
CA VAL A 303 5.85 -0.93 -18.80
C VAL A 303 5.06 0.36 -19.06
N VAL A 304 5.71 1.53 -18.93
CA VAL A 304 5.07 2.82 -19.20
C VAL A 304 4.57 2.90 -20.64
N GLU A 305 5.43 2.58 -21.62
CA GLU A 305 5.10 2.63 -23.04
C GLU A 305 3.92 1.70 -23.38
N ARG A 306 3.95 0.45 -22.90
CA ARG A 306 2.86 -0.51 -23.17
C ARG A 306 1.54 -0.11 -22.52
N VAL A 307 1.56 0.42 -21.31
CA VAL A 307 0.33 0.88 -20.66
C VAL A 307 -0.24 2.10 -21.36
N ASP A 308 0.60 3.02 -21.79
CA ASP A 308 0.19 4.17 -22.60
C ASP A 308 -0.46 3.72 -23.93
N GLU A 309 0.10 2.71 -24.59
CA GLU A 309 -0.46 2.16 -25.83
C GLU A 309 -1.82 1.51 -25.61
N LEU A 310 -1.95 0.69 -24.54
CA LEU A 310 -3.18 -0.01 -24.18
C LEU A 310 -4.34 0.92 -23.81
N THR A 311 -4.02 2.12 -23.36
CA THR A 311 -5.00 3.06 -22.79
C THR A 311 -5.24 4.30 -23.66
N ARG A 312 -4.46 4.50 -24.73
CA ARG A 312 -4.78 5.48 -25.78
C ARG A 312 -6.08 5.07 -26.44
N ARG A 313 -7.06 5.96 -26.41
CA ARG A 313 -8.27 5.76 -27.22
C ARG A 313 -7.92 5.93 -28.70
N PRO A 314 -8.52 5.12 -29.59
CA PRO A 314 -8.44 5.37 -31.03
C PRO A 314 -9.07 6.69 -31.43
#